data_0f3a593ef423e664f82ecc41dd318ba6
#
_entry.id   0f3a593ef423e664f82ecc41dd318ba6
#
_cell.length_a   1.000
_cell.length_b   1.000
_cell.length_c   1.000
_cell.angle_alpha   90.00
_cell.angle_beta   90.00
_cell.angle_gamma   90.00
#
_symmetry.space_group_name_H-M   'P 1'
#
loop_
_entity.id
_entity.type
_entity.pdbx_description
1 polymer ?
#
loop_
_entity_poly.entity_id
_entity_poly.type
_entity_poly.pdbx_seq_one_letter_code
_entity_poly.pdbx_strand_id
1 'polypeptide(L)'
;MDFETKKNLFATGQVLGFPVNLKSVLSQLQQDMRDDWYSDALGYNDIFADQEYIADTILESLNGWGGTYIGDIRVVRPIPKKQFAERYSLETDFFDRFVYQAICSFLLPELDRTLSHRVLSYRFNRDSNDERYIFRNKINKWLDYEGLTRRFIENKGALAATDVSNFFENVSSKQVVSSVHSLIAHAEASGHRKGQMLAAARLLETLLERWTLNGDFGLPQNRDCSSFLSNALLSGVDFEMQRRGYDYYRYVDDIRIVCDNDHEARKSLQTLISLLRDVGMNINATKTTVLRFDSDQKKVEEYFPSQNPLVMAIASMWKSRSRRVFIRSIEYIAQIIRDSLKSGETQSRTFRFAVNRLSQLIDAQLYDVNSDEAKALLEYAIASLVSDAVSSDQICKLIIVLDPDEVYLSKLSEFILDRKTCIHDWQNHKVWMLLASFRFDSADLRQLAQDILAQNPKTGEAAGMMIWLQSIKFLEPLEALMDEYSEDWPYQNQRYFLISTSACSADRIKTLFGRVPPKLVGTSRRARKAFRDDGVAISKRETPSFSTLYEDIKEYP
;
A
#
# COMPACT_ATOMS: atom_id res chain seq x y z
N MET A 1 -29.49 -13.96 -14.72
CA MET A 1 -29.70 -13.74 -13.26
C MET A 1 -29.57 -12.26 -13.04
N ASP A 2 -30.55 -11.62 -12.35
CA ASP A 2 -30.43 -10.21 -12.01
C ASP A 2 -29.43 -9.95 -10.88
N PHE A 3 -29.04 -8.70 -10.70
CA PHE A 3 -27.98 -8.34 -9.75
C PHE A 3 -28.38 -8.58 -8.28
N GLU A 4 -29.63 -8.42 -7.91
CA GLU A 4 -30.11 -8.68 -6.54
C GLU A 4 -30.03 -10.17 -6.20
N THR A 5 -30.37 -11.04 -7.17
CA THR A 5 -30.17 -12.49 -7.00
C THR A 5 -28.69 -12.84 -6.82
N LYS A 6 -27.79 -12.24 -7.62
CA LYS A 6 -26.34 -12.44 -7.47
C LYS A 6 -25.86 -12.02 -6.07
N LYS A 7 -26.25 -10.83 -5.61
CA LYS A 7 -25.93 -10.34 -4.24
C LYS A 7 -26.39 -11.34 -3.17
N ASN A 8 -27.59 -11.88 -3.32
CA ASN A 8 -28.14 -12.85 -2.38
C ASN A 8 -27.32 -14.15 -2.35
N LEU A 9 -26.84 -14.63 -3.50
CA LEU A 9 -25.94 -15.81 -3.56
C LEU A 9 -24.63 -15.56 -2.79
N PHE A 10 -24.05 -14.37 -2.89
CA PHE A 10 -22.88 -14.00 -2.10
C PHE A 10 -23.22 -13.89 -0.60
N ALA A 11 -24.31 -13.22 -0.25
CA ALA A 11 -24.72 -13.00 1.14
C ALA A 11 -25.11 -14.31 1.86
N THR A 12 -25.61 -15.31 1.16
CA THR A 12 -25.96 -16.63 1.71
C THR A 12 -24.79 -17.62 1.75
N GLY A 13 -23.65 -17.27 1.13
CA GLY A 13 -22.48 -18.12 1.06
C GLY A 13 -22.51 -19.19 -0.03
N GLN A 14 -23.44 -19.13 -0.97
CA GLN A 14 -23.55 -20.12 -2.05
C GLN A 14 -22.44 -19.97 -3.11
N VAL A 15 -21.75 -18.82 -3.14
CA VAL A 15 -20.69 -18.55 -4.13
C VAL A 15 -19.33 -19.05 -3.64
N LEU A 16 -18.88 -18.62 -2.47
CA LEU A 16 -17.53 -18.94 -1.95
C LEU A 16 -17.53 -19.92 -0.77
N GLY A 17 -18.70 -20.49 -0.42
CA GLY A 17 -18.85 -21.37 0.74
C GLY A 17 -19.00 -20.64 2.08
N PHE A 18 -19.00 -19.31 2.07
CA PHE A 18 -19.23 -18.44 3.22
C PHE A 18 -19.88 -17.12 2.81
N PRO A 19 -20.64 -16.44 3.71
CA PRO A 19 -21.30 -15.18 3.41
C PRO A 19 -20.33 -14.04 3.09
N VAL A 20 -20.62 -13.27 2.03
CA VAL A 20 -19.85 -12.13 1.59
C VAL A 20 -20.74 -10.89 1.50
N ASN A 21 -20.40 -9.84 2.22
CA ASN A 21 -21.00 -8.52 2.06
C ASN A 21 -20.20 -7.73 0.99
N LEU A 22 -20.70 -7.69 -0.24
CA LEU A 22 -20.02 -7.06 -1.37
C LEU A 22 -19.64 -5.60 -1.07
N LYS A 23 -20.57 -4.82 -0.49
CA LYS A 23 -20.34 -3.39 -0.20
C LYS A 23 -19.19 -3.19 0.79
N SER A 24 -19.20 -3.93 1.89
CA SER A 24 -18.17 -3.83 2.93
C SER A 24 -16.80 -4.28 2.42
N VAL A 25 -16.75 -5.39 1.68
CA VAL A 25 -15.50 -5.90 1.06
C VAL A 25 -14.92 -4.88 0.08
N LEU A 26 -15.76 -4.31 -0.80
CA LEU A 26 -15.31 -3.32 -1.79
C LEU A 26 -14.85 -2.01 -1.15
N SER A 27 -15.54 -1.52 -0.11
CA SER A 27 -15.12 -0.31 0.61
C SER A 27 -13.75 -0.50 1.27
N GLN A 28 -13.50 -1.66 1.90
CA GLN A 28 -12.20 -1.97 2.49
C GLN A 28 -11.13 -2.16 1.43
N LEU A 29 -11.44 -2.84 0.33
CA LEU A 29 -10.50 -3.06 -0.79
C LEU A 29 -10.09 -1.74 -1.45
N GLN A 30 -11.04 -0.81 -1.64
CA GLN A 30 -10.74 0.52 -2.18
C GLN A 30 -9.78 1.30 -1.28
N GLN A 31 -9.90 1.15 0.03
CA GLN A 31 -8.96 1.76 0.97
C GLN A 31 -7.58 1.08 0.93
N ASP A 32 -7.54 -0.25 0.91
CA ASP A 32 -6.31 -1.04 0.84
C ASP A 32 -5.47 -0.70 -0.41
N MET A 33 -6.15 -0.51 -1.55
CA MET A 33 -5.50 -0.22 -2.84
C MET A 33 -4.87 1.19 -2.94
N ARG A 34 -5.17 2.11 -2.03
CA ARG A 34 -4.54 3.45 -2.01
C ARG A 34 -3.04 3.41 -1.75
N ASP A 35 -2.58 2.37 -1.07
CA ASP A 35 -1.19 2.19 -0.68
C ASP A 35 -0.41 1.28 -1.66
N ASP A 36 -0.93 1.00 -2.87
CA ASP A 36 -0.30 0.14 -3.86
C ASP A 36 1.06 0.68 -4.32
N TRP A 37 2.04 -0.21 -4.42
CA TRP A 37 3.36 0.11 -4.96
C TRP A 37 3.27 0.63 -6.40
N TYR A 38 2.49 -0.05 -7.23
CA TYR A 38 2.12 0.39 -8.57
C TYR A 38 0.65 0.83 -8.53
N SER A 39 0.44 2.12 -8.33
CA SER A 39 -0.90 2.69 -8.26
C SER A 39 -1.60 2.57 -9.61
N ASP A 40 -2.80 2.01 -9.65
CA ASP A 40 -3.57 1.91 -10.88
C ASP A 40 -3.90 3.29 -11.48
N ALA A 41 -3.75 3.44 -12.80
CA ALA A 41 -3.95 4.72 -13.49
C ALA A 41 -5.38 5.28 -13.36
N LEU A 42 -6.38 4.43 -13.14
CA LEU A 42 -7.77 4.79 -12.91
C LEU A 42 -8.19 4.68 -11.43
N GLY A 43 -7.27 4.27 -10.53
CA GLY A 43 -7.61 3.92 -9.16
C GLY A 43 -8.65 2.81 -9.07
N TYR A 44 -8.76 1.95 -10.10
CA TYR A 44 -9.80 0.92 -10.26
C TYR A 44 -11.25 1.46 -10.23
N ASN A 45 -11.45 2.77 -10.40
CA ASN A 45 -12.79 3.37 -10.37
C ASN A 45 -13.74 2.78 -11.43
N ASP A 46 -13.21 2.34 -12.55
CA ASP A 46 -13.93 1.63 -13.60
C ASP A 46 -14.52 0.30 -13.12
N ILE A 47 -13.86 -0.40 -12.22
CA ILE A 47 -14.32 -1.67 -11.63
C ILE A 47 -15.20 -1.40 -10.41
N PHE A 48 -14.77 -0.55 -9.46
CA PHE A 48 -15.54 -0.24 -8.25
C PHE A 48 -16.93 0.32 -8.55
N ALA A 49 -17.10 1.02 -9.68
CA ALA A 49 -18.39 1.56 -10.11
C ALA A 49 -19.39 0.49 -10.59
N ASP A 50 -18.94 -0.76 -10.81
CA ASP A 50 -19.75 -1.84 -11.37
C ASP A 50 -19.68 -3.14 -10.57
N GLN A 51 -20.44 -3.17 -9.49
CA GLN A 51 -20.52 -4.34 -8.62
C GLN A 51 -21.09 -5.58 -9.32
N GLU A 52 -21.94 -5.38 -10.33
CA GLU A 52 -22.49 -6.49 -11.12
C GLU A 52 -21.40 -7.16 -11.95
N TYR A 53 -20.55 -6.38 -12.60
CA TYR A 53 -19.40 -6.89 -13.34
C TYR A 53 -18.45 -7.68 -12.43
N ILE A 54 -18.22 -7.23 -11.21
CA ILE A 54 -17.39 -7.97 -10.24
C ILE A 54 -18.03 -9.32 -9.92
N ALA A 55 -19.34 -9.32 -9.61
CA ALA A 55 -20.06 -10.53 -9.29
C ALA A 55 -20.04 -11.54 -10.46
N ASP A 56 -20.29 -11.08 -11.69
CA ASP A 56 -20.27 -11.91 -12.88
C ASP A 56 -18.88 -12.51 -13.14
N THR A 57 -17.84 -11.72 -13.07
CA THR A 57 -16.48 -12.20 -13.30
C THR A 57 -16.09 -13.30 -12.30
N ILE A 58 -16.47 -13.16 -11.03
CA ILE A 58 -16.20 -14.19 -10.02
C ILE A 58 -17.03 -15.46 -10.29
N LEU A 59 -18.31 -15.31 -10.64
CA LEU A 59 -19.16 -16.45 -10.97
C LEU A 59 -18.68 -17.20 -12.22
N GLU A 60 -18.22 -16.48 -13.25
CA GLU A 60 -17.62 -17.08 -14.44
C GLU A 60 -16.34 -17.84 -14.12
N SER A 61 -15.48 -17.26 -13.27
CA SER A 61 -14.25 -17.92 -12.82
C SER A 61 -14.54 -19.24 -12.08
N LEU A 62 -15.54 -19.26 -11.21
CA LEU A 62 -15.97 -20.48 -10.52
C LEU A 62 -16.48 -21.56 -11.49
N ASN A 63 -17.28 -21.18 -12.48
CA ASN A 63 -17.82 -22.09 -13.47
C ASN A 63 -16.72 -22.74 -14.31
N GLY A 64 -15.68 -22.01 -14.64
CA GLY A 64 -14.52 -22.51 -15.38
C GLY A 64 -13.73 -23.59 -14.64
N TRP A 65 -13.84 -23.66 -13.31
CA TRP A 65 -13.07 -24.58 -12.44
C TRP A 65 -13.95 -25.52 -11.60
N GLY A 66 -15.11 -25.89 -12.12
CA GLY A 66 -15.96 -26.87 -11.42
C GLY A 66 -16.51 -26.41 -10.08
N GLY A 67 -16.72 -25.10 -9.89
CA GLY A 67 -17.29 -24.51 -8.68
C GLY A 67 -16.28 -24.08 -7.61
N THR A 68 -14.97 -24.15 -7.90
CA THR A 68 -13.92 -23.72 -6.99
C THR A 68 -13.20 -22.48 -7.53
N TYR A 69 -13.00 -21.47 -6.71
CA TYR A 69 -12.16 -20.32 -7.07
C TYR A 69 -10.68 -20.69 -6.85
N ILE A 70 -9.88 -20.56 -7.90
CA ILE A 70 -8.47 -20.97 -7.84
C ILE A 70 -7.52 -19.74 -7.82
N GLY A 71 -7.94 -18.62 -8.39
CA GLY A 71 -7.11 -17.44 -8.57
C GLY A 71 -6.04 -17.58 -9.67
N ASP A 72 -5.40 -16.49 -9.99
CA ASP A 72 -4.31 -16.42 -10.96
C ASP A 72 -2.92 -16.55 -10.31
N ILE A 73 -1.91 -16.70 -11.14
CA ILE A 73 -0.52 -16.66 -10.68
C ILE A 73 -0.13 -15.21 -10.36
N ARG A 74 0.52 -15.00 -9.21
CA ARG A 74 1.05 -13.69 -8.84
C ARG A 74 2.18 -13.24 -9.78
N VAL A 75 2.40 -11.93 -9.81
CA VAL A 75 3.61 -11.32 -10.38
C VAL A 75 4.51 -10.88 -9.23
N VAL A 76 5.81 -11.14 -9.34
CA VAL A 76 6.81 -10.68 -8.37
C VAL A 76 7.39 -9.36 -8.86
N ARG A 77 7.31 -8.32 -8.03
CA ARG A 77 7.85 -6.99 -8.33
C ARG A 77 8.90 -6.61 -7.28
N PRO A 78 10.16 -6.42 -7.66
CA PRO A 78 11.18 -5.91 -6.75
C PRO A 78 10.92 -4.44 -6.41
N ILE A 79 10.90 -4.12 -5.12
CA ILE A 79 10.73 -2.76 -4.60
C ILE A 79 11.98 -2.42 -3.78
N PRO A 80 12.68 -1.31 -4.09
CA PRO A 80 13.92 -0.98 -3.41
C PRO A 80 13.72 -0.72 -1.91
N LYS A 81 14.69 -1.15 -1.12
CA LYS A 81 14.88 -0.84 0.31
C LYS A 81 16.20 -0.10 0.50
N LYS A 82 16.41 0.52 1.67
CA LYS A 82 17.72 1.11 2.02
C LYS A 82 18.87 0.11 1.85
N GLN A 83 20.06 0.60 1.54
CA GLN A 83 21.30 -0.19 1.45
C GLN A 83 21.28 -1.30 0.38
N PHE A 84 20.75 -0.98 -0.80
CA PHE A 84 20.70 -1.89 -1.96
C PHE A 84 19.91 -3.19 -1.76
N ALA A 85 19.12 -3.28 -0.70
CA ALA A 85 18.19 -4.38 -0.51
C ALA A 85 16.90 -4.14 -1.31
N GLU A 86 16.21 -5.23 -1.62
CA GLU A 86 14.90 -5.21 -2.27
C GLU A 86 13.89 -5.99 -1.43
N ARG A 87 12.63 -5.63 -1.59
CA ARG A 87 11.50 -6.47 -1.15
C ARG A 87 10.79 -7.01 -2.37
N TYR A 88 10.31 -8.23 -2.28
CA TYR A 88 9.57 -8.85 -3.36
C TYR A 88 8.07 -8.67 -3.11
N SER A 89 7.47 -7.67 -3.77
CA SER A 89 6.02 -7.49 -3.73
C SER A 89 5.35 -8.57 -4.59
N LEU A 90 4.39 -9.28 -3.98
CA LEU A 90 3.57 -10.27 -4.67
C LEU A 90 2.29 -9.57 -5.13
N GLU A 91 2.22 -9.25 -6.43
CA GLU A 91 1.07 -8.59 -7.02
C GLU A 91 0.09 -9.62 -7.58
N THR A 92 -1.16 -9.50 -7.17
CA THR A 92 -2.29 -10.30 -7.66
C THR A 92 -3.28 -9.42 -8.41
N ASP A 93 -4.18 -10.00 -9.20
CA ASP A 93 -5.18 -9.23 -9.91
C ASP A 93 -6.27 -8.66 -8.96
N PHE A 94 -7.15 -7.83 -9.49
CA PHE A 94 -8.23 -7.21 -8.72
C PHE A 94 -9.20 -8.25 -8.11
N PHE A 95 -9.56 -9.28 -8.86
CA PHE A 95 -10.56 -10.27 -8.43
C PHE A 95 -9.99 -11.21 -7.38
N ASP A 96 -8.74 -11.57 -7.51
CA ASP A 96 -7.97 -12.29 -6.48
C ASP A 96 -7.89 -11.49 -5.18
N ARG A 97 -7.62 -10.19 -5.28
CA ARG A 97 -7.64 -9.29 -4.11
C ARG A 97 -9.02 -9.18 -3.50
N PHE A 98 -10.08 -9.16 -4.32
CA PHE A 98 -11.45 -9.17 -3.82
C PHE A 98 -11.75 -10.45 -3.02
N VAL A 99 -11.40 -11.62 -3.54
CA VAL A 99 -11.62 -12.91 -2.85
C VAL A 99 -10.78 -12.98 -1.57
N TYR A 100 -9.52 -12.54 -1.62
CA TYR A 100 -8.65 -12.47 -0.44
C TYR A 100 -9.24 -11.57 0.66
N GLN A 101 -9.73 -10.38 0.26
CA GLN A 101 -10.41 -9.47 1.18
C GLN A 101 -11.72 -10.07 1.72
N ALA A 102 -12.50 -10.76 0.89
CA ALA A 102 -13.74 -11.42 1.30
C ALA A 102 -13.47 -12.50 2.37
N ILE A 103 -12.45 -13.34 2.17
CA ILE A 103 -12.02 -14.34 3.15
C ILE A 103 -11.67 -13.68 4.49
N CYS A 104 -10.78 -12.68 4.45
CA CYS A 104 -10.32 -12.03 5.67
C CYS A 104 -11.44 -11.26 6.37
N SER A 105 -12.31 -10.58 5.62
CA SER A 105 -13.47 -9.89 6.17
C SER A 105 -14.45 -10.81 6.87
N PHE A 106 -14.59 -12.04 6.36
CA PHE A 106 -15.45 -13.05 6.95
C PHE A 106 -14.84 -13.67 8.22
N LEU A 107 -13.53 -13.93 8.24
CA LEU A 107 -12.83 -14.54 9.37
C LEU A 107 -12.58 -13.56 10.51
N LEU A 108 -12.28 -12.31 10.20
CA LEU A 108 -11.80 -11.30 11.16
C LEU A 108 -12.71 -11.10 12.37
N PRO A 109 -14.06 -10.98 12.26
CA PRO A 109 -14.92 -10.71 13.43
C PRO A 109 -14.80 -11.75 14.54
N GLU A 110 -14.66 -13.01 14.16
CA GLU A 110 -14.55 -14.13 15.10
C GLU A 110 -13.11 -14.32 15.60
N LEU A 111 -12.13 -14.29 14.69
CA LEU A 111 -10.73 -14.51 15.03
C LEU A 111 -10.13 -13.34 15.81
N ASP A 112 -10.58 -12.10 15.60
CA ASP A 112 -10.11 -10.94 16.37
C ASP A 112 -10.32 -11.10 17.88
N ARG A 113 -11.38 -11.81 18.29
CA ARG A 113 -11.66 -12.09 19.72
C ARG A 113 -10.65 -13.03 20.36
N THR A 114 -10.02 -13.87 19.56
CA THR A 114 -9.02 -14.85 20.02
C THR A 114 -7.59 -14.28 20.00
N LEU A 115 -7.38 -13.09 19.45
CA LEU A 115 -6.07 -12.43 19.42
C LEU A 115 -5.82 -11.64 20.72
N SER A 116 -4.56 -11.56 21.12
CA SER A 116 -4.13 -10.77 22.27
C SER A 116 -4.51 -9.29 22.12
N HIS A 117 -4.96 -8.66 23.21
CA HIS A 117 -5.21 -7.22 23.27
C HIS A 117 -3.93 -6.37 23.17
N ARG A 118 -2.75 -6.98 23.29
CA ARG A 118 -1.43 -6.35 23.13
C ARG A 118 -1.03 -6.18 21.66
N VAL A 119 -1.77 -6.80 20.75
CA VAL A 119 -1.63 -6.59 19.29
C VAL A 119 -2.60 -5.48 18.89
N LEU A 120 -2.08 -4.35 18.43
CA LEU A 120 -2.88 -3.15 18.18
C LEU A 120 -3.25 -2.95 16.71
N SER A 121 -2.44 -3.48 15.79
CA SER A 121 -2.66 -3.33 14.35
C SER A 121 -3.72 -4.27 13.80
N TYR A 122 -4.43 -3.81 12.78
CA TYR A 122 -5.36 -4.62 11.96
C TYR A 122 -6.39 -5.41 12.78
N ARG A 123 -6.97 -4.73 13.76
CA ARG A 123 -8.04 -5.25 14.63
C ARG A 123 -9.40 -4.96 14.01
N PHE A 124 -10.37 -5.83 14.29
CA PHE A 124 -11.74 -5.67 13.81
C PHE A 124 -12.38 -4.38 14.34
N ASN A 125 -12.98 -3.63 13.43
CA ASN A 125 -13.74 -2.43 13.78
C ASN A 125 -15.12 -2.84 14.29
N ARG A 126 -15.35 -2.65 15.59
CA ARG A 126 -16.64 -2.95 16.27
C ARG A 126 -17.52 -1.72 16.41
N ASP A 127 -17.08 -0.57 15.86
CA ASP A 127 -17.87 0.64 15.90
C ASP A 127 -18.99 0.56 14.84
N SER A 128 -20.23 0.41 15.31
CA SER A 128 -21.41 0.34 14.46
C SER A 128 -21.71 1.67 13.74
N ASN A 129 -21.12 2.78 14.17
CA ASN A 129 -21.29 4.07 13.53
C ASN A 129 -20.37 4.25 12.31
N ASP A 130 -19.37 3.39 12.14
CA ASP A 130 -18.46 3.40 10.98
C ASP A 130 -18.35 2.02 10.34
N GLU A 131 -19.41 1.60 9.69
CA GLU A 131 -19.48 0.32 8.97
C GLU A 131 -18.68 0.31 7.64
N ARG A 132 -18.11 1.45 7.24
CA ARG A 132 -17.36 1.56 5.98
C ARG A 132 -16.07 0.76 6.00
N TYR A 133 -15.45 0.63 7.16
CA TYR A 133 -14.14 0.01 7.34
C TYR A 133 -14.22 -1.22 8.23
N ILE A 134 -13.66 -2.31 7.77
CA ILE A 134 -13.60 -3.57 8.52
C ILE A 134 -12.54 -3.51 9.61
N PHE A 135 -11.42 -2.84 9.33
CA PHE A 135 -10.34 -2.63 10.30
C PHE A 135 -10.48 -1.30 11.02
N ARG A 136 -10.04 -1.25 12.27
CA ARG A 136 -9.90 -0.01 13.03
C ARG A 136 -8.91 0.91 12.35
N ASN A 137 -9.11 2.22 12.50
CA ASN A 137 -8.23 3.24 11.91
C ASN A 137 -6.76 2.99 12.27
N LYS A 138 -5.91 2.83 11.25
CA LYS A 138 -4.48 2.49 11.37
C LYS A 138 -3.71 3.54 12.16
N ILE A 139 -4.00 4.83 11.93
CA ILE A 139 -3.30 5.96 12.58
C ILE A 139 -3.61 5.99 14.06
N ASN A 140 -4.90 5.93 14.43
CA ASN A 140 -5.29 5.93 15.83
C ASN A 140 -4.67 4.75 16.59
N LYS A 141 -4.63 3.57 15.96
CA LYS A 141 -4.01 2.39 16.58
C LYS A 141 -2.49 2.50 16.69
N TRP A 142 -1.85 3.20 15.77
CA TRP A 142 -0.44 3.52 15.91
C TRP A 142 -0.19 4.51 17.07
N LEU A 143 -1.01 5.54 17.22
CA LEU A 143 -0.92 6.48 18.33
C LEU A 143 -1.18 5.80 19.68
N ASP A 144 -2.14 4.87 19.74
CA ASP A 144 -2.35 4.01 20.92
C ASP A 144 -1.08 3.20 21.25
N TYR A 145 -0.43 2.60 20.22
CA TYR A 145 0.80 1.85 20.38
C TYR A 145 1.95 2.71 20.89
N GLU A 146 2.14 3.92 20.34
CA GLU A 146 3.11 4.88 20.84
C GLU A 146 2.80 5.31 22.29
N GLY A 147 1.55 5.65 22.58
CA GLY A 147 1.14 6.09 23.91
C GLY A 147 1.34 5.02 24.98
N LEU A 148 0.97 3.77 24.67
CA LEU A 148 1.15 2.65 25.60
C LEU A 148 2.62 2.32 25.85
N THR A 149 3.46 2.42 24.85
CA THR A 149 4.88 2.06 24.95
C THR A 149 5.75 3.20 25.48
N ARG A 150 5.28 4.46 25.40
CA ARG A 150 5.99 5.63 25.93
C ARG A 150 6.06 5.65 27.46
N ARG A 151 5.27 4.87 28.17
CA ARG A 151 5.25 4.82 29.64
C ARG A 151 6.62 4.53 30.26
N PHE A 152 7.56 3.90 29.53
CA PHE A 152 8.92 3.71 30.05
C PHE A 152 9.63 5.03 30.37
N ILE A 153 9.27 6.13 29.68
CA ILE A 153 9.81 7.47 29.93
C ILE A 153 9.37 7.97 31.32
N GLU A 154 8.08 7.78 31.63
CA GLU A 154 7.49 8.26 32.88
C GLU A 154 8.05 7.49 34.09
N ASN A 155 8.28 6.20 33.92
CA ASN A 155 8.78 5.31 34.96
C ASN A 155 10.30 5.24 35.04
N LYS A 156 11.02 6.03 34.20
CA LYS A 156 12.49 5.99 34.08
C LYS A 156 13.07 4.59 33.82
N GLY A 157 12.31 3.78 33.11
CA GLY A 157 12.69 2.42 32.75
C GLY A 157 13.48 2.34 31.43
N ALA A 158 13.42 1.16 30.82
CA ALA A 158 14.00 0.88 29.51
C ALA A 158 12.91 0.42 28.52
N LEU A 159 13.17 0.64 27.23
CA LEU A 159 12.34 0.12 26.16
C LEU A 159 13.18 -0.78 25.25
N ALA A 160 12.83 -2.06 25.18
CA ALA A 160 13.33 -2.92 24.11
C ALA A 160 12.46 -2.72 22.87
N ALA A 161 13.08 -2.31 21.76
CA ALA A 161 12.40 -2.10 20.49
C ALA A 161 13.08 -2.92 19.39
N THR A 162 12.29 -3.58 18.55
CA THR A 162 12.77 -4.39 17.43
C THR A 162 11.70 -4.50 16.36
N ASP A 163 12.09 -4.91 15.15
CA ASP A 163 11.16 -5.42 14.14
C ASP A 163 11.55 -6.83 13.68
N VAL A 164 10.65 -7.51 12.98
CA VAL A 164 10.92 -8.84 12.42
C VAL A 164 11.57 -8.69 11.04
N SER A 165 12.70 -9.39 10.84
CA SER A 165 13.47 -9.30 9.60
C SER A 165 12.71 -9.89 8.41
N ASN A 166 12.61 -9.11 7.30
CA ASN A 166 11.94 -9.52 6.05
C ASN A 166 10.58 -10.19 6.29
N PHE A 167 9.77 -9.59 7.17
CA PHE A 167 8.60 -10.21 7.77
C PHE A 167 7.70 -10.93 6.75
N PHE A 168 7.07 -10.18 5.85
CA PHE A 168 6.12 -10.77 4.88
C PHE A 168 6.74 -11.75 3.89
N GLU A 169 8.04 -11.65 3.63
CA GLU A 169 8.76 -12.56 2.73
C GLU A 169 9.03 -13.91 3.40
N ASN A 170 9.21 -13.91 4.74
CA ASN A 170 9.52 -15.10 5.53
C ASN A 170 8.30 -15.78 6.15
N VAL A 171 7.09 -15.20 5.99
CA VAL A 171 5.87 -15.82 6.48
C VAL A 171 5.62 -17.14 5.73
N SER A 172 5.57 -18.25 6.46
CA SER A 172 5.15 -19.54 5.90
C SER A 172 3.63 -19.58 5.69
N SER A 173 3.19 -19.80 4.46
CA SER A 173 1.77 -19.96 4.12
C SER A 173 1.11 -21.10 4.89
N LYS A 174 1.81 -22.23 5.02
CA LYS A 174 1.36 -23.42 5.78
C LYS A 174 1.16 -23.11 7.25
N GLN A 175 2.10 -22.35 7.85
CA GLN A 175 1.96 -21.93 9.26
C GLN A 175 0.82 -20.93 9.45
N VAL A 176 0.61 -20.00 8.51
CA VAL A 176 -0.55 -19.10 8.54
C VAL A 176 -1.85 -19.87 8.53
N VAL A 177 -2.02 -20.82 7.60
CA VAL A 177 -3.23 -21.65 7.49
C VAL A 177 -3.42 -22.48 8.75
N SER A 178 -2.37 -23.10 9.27
CA SER A 178 -2.41 -23.86 10.53
C SER A 178 -2.82 -22.99 11.72
N SER A 179 -2.28 -21.77 11.82
CA SER A 179 -2.64 -20.81 12.86
C SER A 179 -4.11 -20.39 12.75
N VAL A 180 -4.59 -20.11 11.53
CA VAL A 180 -6.01 -19.79 11.27
C VAL A 180 -6.90 -20.96 11.71
N HIS A 181 -6.56 -22.20 11.37
CA HIS A 181 -7.30 -23.39 11.83
C HIS A 181 -7.32 -23.50 13.35
N SER A 182 -6.18 -23.28 14.02
CA SER A 182 -6.11 -23.27 15.48
C SER A 182 -7.02 -22.22 16.10
N LEU A 183 -6.99 -20.98 15.57
CA LEU A 183 -7.86 -19.90 16.05
C LEU A 183 -9.34 -20.20 15.80
N ILE A 184 -9.71 -20.81 14.67
CA ILE A 184 -11.10 -21.27 14.39
C ILE A 184 -11.55 -22.29 15.43
N ALA A 185 -10.70 -23.22 15.81
CA ALA A 185 -11.04 -24.22 16.84
C ALA A 185 -11.40 -23.56 18.17
N HIS A 186 -10.68 -22.49 18.56
CA HIS A 186 -10.89 -21.74 19.80
C HIS A 186 -11.96 -20.64 19.69
N ALA A 187 -12.44 -20.32 18.49
CA ALA A 187 -13.44 -19.26 18.30
C ALA A 187 -14.80 -19.63 18.95
N GLU A 188 -15.43 -18.67 19.58
CA GLU A 188 -16.79 -18.79 20.15
C GLU A 188 -17.84 -18.64 19.05
N ALA A 189 -17.98 -19.66 18.18
CA ALA A 189 -18.90 -19.66 17.06
C ALA A 189 -19.70 -20.98 17.00
N SER A 190 -20.90 -20.93 16.38
CA SER A 190 -21.71 -22.15 16.15
C SER A 190 -20.99 -23.13 15.21
N GLY A 191 -21.37 -24.41 15.28
CA GLY A 191 -20.79 -25.44 14.39
C GLY A 191 -20.96 -25.10 12.89
N HIS A 192 -22.11 -24.57 12.51
CA HIS A 192 -22.37 -24.11 11.14
C HIS A 192 -21.37 -22.97 10.74
N ARG A 193 -21.21 -21.96 11.60
CA ARG A 193 -20.29 -20.86 11.37
C ARG A 193 -18.83 -21.33 11.29
N LYS A 194 -18.40 -22.24 12.18
CA LYS A 194 -17.07 -22.87 12.12
C LYS A 194 -16.87 -23.63 10.81
N GLY A 195 -17.90 -24.35 10.31
CA GLY A 195 -17.87 -25.02 9.01
C GLY A 195 -17.60 -24.06 7.85
N GLN A 196 -18.26 -22.91 7.85
CA GLN A 196 -18.02 -21.84 6.87
C GLN A 196 -16.62 -21.23 7.01
N MET A 197 -16.13 -21.02 8.24
CA MET A 197 -14.77 -20.53 8.49
C MET A 197 -13.69 -21.50 7.99
N LEU A 198 -13.92 -22.80 8.14
CA LEU A 198 -13.04 -23.83 7.58
C LEU A 198 -13.08 -23.86 6.04
N ALA A 199 -14.24 -23.58 5.42
CA ALA A 199 -14.32 -23.42 3.96
C ALA A 199 -13.51 -22.20 3.49
N ALA A 200 -13.62 -21.07 4.19
CA ALA A 200 -12.82 -19.87 3.93
C ALA A 200 -11.31 -20.11 4.11
N ALA A 201 -10.91 -20.88 5.14
CA ALA A 201 -9.51 -21.24 5.38
C ALA A 201 -8.95 -22.15 4.27
N ARG A 202 -9.72 -23.12 3.77
CA ARG A 202 -9.31 -23.95 2.62
C ARG A 202 -9.14 -23.14 1.34
N LEU A 203 -10.06 -22.19 1.08
CA LEU A 203 -9.91 -21.28 -0.06
C LEU A 203 -8.67 -20.41 0.08
N LEU A 204 -8.39 -19.90 1.29
CA LEU A 204 -7.16 -19.16 1.60
C LEU A 204 -5.90 -19.99 1.29
N GLU A 205 -5.86 -21.25 1.72
CA GLU A 205 -4.78 -22.18 1.45
C GLU A 205 -4.51 -22.32 -0.05
N THR A 206 -5.58 -22.58 -0.84
CA THR A 206 -5.49 -22.68 -2.31
C THR A 206 -4.90 -21.43 -2.95
N LEU A 207 -5.30 -20.23 -2.49
CA LEU A 207 -4.80 -18.96 -3.01
C LEU A 207 -3.33 -18.73 -2.60
N LEU A 208 -2.99 -18.97 -1.35
CA LEU A 208 -1.62 -18.77 -0.87
C LEU A 208 -0.61 -19.72 -1.53
N GLU A 209 -1.00 -20.96 -1.85
CA GLU A 209 -0.15 -21.89 -2.61
C GLU A 209 0.24 -21.34 -3.99
N ARG A 210 -0.65 -20.56 -4.63
CA ARG A 210 -0.38 -19.93 -5.93
C ARG A 210 0.39 -18.64 -5.84
N TRP A 211 0.30 -17.92 -4.73
CA TRP A 211 0.88 -16.58 -4.59
C TRP A 211 2.20 -16.54 -3.84
N THR A 212 2.53 -17.57 -3.08
CA THR A 212 3.80 -17.58 -2.35
C THR A 212 5.01 -17.66 -3.27
N LEU A 213 6.16 -17.28 -2.77
CA LEU A 213 7.43 -17.43 -3.45
C LEU A 213 7.81 -18.90 -3.61
N ASN A 214 8.42 -19.64 -3.59
CA ASN A 214 8.82 -21.03 -3.67
C ASN A 214 7.73 -22.05 -3.21
N GLY A 215 6.45 -21.71 -3.28
CA GLY A 215 5.36 -22.58 -2.83
C GLY A 215 5.10 -22.61 -1.32
N ASP A 216 5.95 -22.02 -0.50
CA ASP A 216 5.85 -22.09 0.96
C ASP A 216 5.95 -20.73 1.68
N PHE A 217 6.63 -19.74 1.11
CA PHE A 217 6.95 -18.48 1.80
C PHE A 217 6.46 -17.25 1.06
N GLY A 218 6.11 -16.25 1.83
CA GLY A 218 5.68 -14.95 1.37
C GLY A 218 4.17 -14.73 1.44
N LEU A 219 3.76 -13.54 1.88
CA LEU A 219 2.39 -13.04 1.74
C LEU A 219 2.40 -11.81 0.84
N PRO A 220 1.29 -11.55 0.11
CA PRO A 220 1.15 -10.31 -0.63
C PRO A 220 1.39 -9.11 0.27
N GLN A 221 2.46 -8.35 -0.03
CA GLN A 221 2.87 -7.23 0.81
C GLN A 221 1.95 -6.02 0.60
N ASN A 222 1.95 -5.12 1.59
CA ASN A 222 1.14 -3.91 1.55
C ASN A 222 -0.35 -4.20 1.39
N ARG A 223 -0.85 -5.23 2.09
CA ARG A 223 -2.25 -5.65 2.13
C ARG A 223 -2.71 -5.78 3.58
N ASP A 224 -3.88 -5.20 3.87
CA ASP A 224 -4.49 -5.26 5.20
C ASP A 224 -4.76 -6.72 5.61
N CYS A 225 -5.18 -7.54 4.67
CA CYS A 225 -5.39 -8.98 4.85
C CYS A 225 -4.12 -9.72 5.30
N SER A 226 -2.99 -9.45 4.65
CA SER A 226 -1.71 -10.07 5.00
C SER A 226 -1.25 -9.68 6.40
N SER A 227 -1.49 -8.43 6.79
CA SER A 227 -1.20 -7.95 8.14
C SER A 227 -2.10 -8.58 9.20
N PHE A 228 -3.37 -8.84 8.89
CA PHE A 228 -4.27 -9.59 9.77
C PHE A 228 -3.84 -11.06 9.90
N LEU A 229 -3.50 -11.73 8.80
CA LEU A 229 -3.05 -13.12 8.82
C LEU A 229 -1.72 -13.29 9.56
N SER A 230 -0.83 -12.30 9.48
CA SER A 230 0.39 -12.29 10.29
C SER A 230 0.10 -12.12 11.78
N ASN A 231 -0.97 -11.44 12.16
CA ASN A 231 -1.42 -11.43 13.56
C ASN A 231 -1.88 -12.81 14.02
N ALA A 232 -2.56 -13.56 13.15
CA ALA A 232 -2.93 -14.94 13.45
C ALA A 232 -1.68 -15.83 13.62
N LEU A 233 -0.69 -15.71 12.73
CA LEU A 233 0.57 -16.47 12.82
C LEU A 233 1.31 -16.21 14.13
N LEU A 234 1.47 -14.94 14.50
CA LEU A 234 2.25 -14.55 15.68
C LEU A 234 1.46 -14.64 16.99
N SER A 235 0.17 -15.05 16.95
CA SER A 235 -0.68 -15.10 18.15
C SER A 235 -0.08 -15.94 19.29
N GLY A 236 0.57 -17.07 18.97
CA GLY A 236 1.25 -17.91 19.95
C GLY A 236 2.42 -17.18 20.64
N VAL A 237 3.22 -16.42 19.87
CA VAL A 237 4.30 -15.58 20.40
C VAL A 237 3.73 -14.50 21.33
N ASP A 238 2.66 -13.82 20.88
CA ASP A 238 2.01 -12.76 21.67
C ASP A 238 1.50 -13.26 23.02
N PHE A 239 0.85 -14.42 23.04
CA PHE A 239 0.34 -15.02 24.28
C PHE A 239 1.46 -15.49 25.20
N GLU A 240 2.52 -16.07 24.64
CA GLU A 240 3.64 -16.57 25.45
C GLU A 240 4.44 -15.43 26.08
N MET A 241 4.66 -14.32 25.37
CA MET A 241 5.26 -13.11 25.94
C MET A 241 4.44 -12.56 27.11
N GLN A 242 3.13 -12.49 26.98
CA GLN A 242 2.24 -12.06 28.07
C GLN A 242 2.22 -13.05 29.23
N ARG A 243 2.15 -14.35 28.95
CA ARG A 243 2.13 -15.40 29.99
C ARG A 243 3.39 -15.34 30.86
N ARG A 244 4.54 -14.94 30.29
CA ARG A 244 5.79 -14.71 31.01
C ARG A 244 5.86 -13.38 31.76
N GLY A 245 4.80 -12.56 31.68
CA GLY A 245 4.70 -11.31 32.43
C GLY A 245 5.35 -10.11 31.79
N TYR A 246 5.79 -10.20 30.53
CA TYR A 246 6.39 -9.06 29.83
C TYR A 246 5.34 -8.01 29.46
N ASP A 247 5.66 -6.73 29.61
CA ASP A 247 4.83 -5.60 29.15
C ASP A 247 5.08 -5.35 27.66
N TYR A 248 4.62 -6.32 26.86
CA TYR A 248 4.85 -6.50 25.42
C TYR A 248 3.72 -5.90 24.60
N TYR A 249 4.06 -5.21 23.51
CA TYR A 249 3.14 -4.67 22.53
C TYR A 249 3.66 -4.89 21.12
N ARG A 250 2.74 -5.14 20.17
CA ARG A 250 3.08 -5.35 18.77
C ARG A 250 2.17 -4.56 17.83
N TYR A 251 2.80 -4.02 16.79
CA TYR A 251 2.13 -3.38 15.67
C TYR A 251 2.69 -3.96 14.36
N VAL A 252 2.05 -4.98 13.79
CA VAL A 252 2.52 -5.83 12.66
C VAL A 252 3.84 -6.51 13.01
N ASP A 253 4.95 -6.04 12.47
CA ASP A 253 6.32 -6.49 12.70
C ASP A 253 7.09 -5.64 13.74
N ASP A 254 6.59 -4.43 14.04
CA ASP A 254 7.13 -3.58 15.11
C ASP A 254 6.78 -4.13 16.49
N ILE A 255 7.79 -4.43 17.29
CA ILE A 255 7.65 -4.98 18.64
C ILE A 255 8.31 -4.06 19.64
N ARG A 256 7.60 -3.74 20.72
CA ARG A 256 8.11 -2.96 21.84
C ARG A 256 7.78 -3.63 23.17
N ILE A 257 8.76 -3.66 24.06
CA ILE A 257 8.61 -4.24 25.40
C ILE A 257 9.05 -3.18 26.41
N VAL A 258 8.13 -2.74 27.26
CA VAL A 258 8.41 -1.80 28.34
C VAL A 258 8.99 -2.59 29.51
N CYS A 259 10.13 -2.16 30.03
CA CYS A 259 10.91 -2.86 31.04
C CYS A 259 11.33 -1.90 32.16
N ASP A 260 11.54 -2.41 33.36
CA ASP A 260 11.97 -1.61 34.50
C ASP A 260 13.47 -1.20 34.37
N ASN A 261 14.25 -2.00 33.65
CA ASN A 261 15.67 -1.77 33.48
C ASN A 261 16.24 -2.49 32.25
N ASP A 262 17.51 -2.21 31.96
CA ASP A 262 18.27 -2.76 30.83
C ASP A 262 18.40 -4.29 30.85
N HIS A 263 18.57 -4.85 32.04
CA HIS A 263 18.71 -6.30 32.18
C HIS A 263 17.42 -7.02 31.79
N GLU A 264 16.29 -6.53 32.24
CA GLU A 264 14.98 -7.05 31.88
C GLU A 264 14.72 -6.89 30.37
N ALA A 265 15.07 -5.74 29.79
CA ALA A 265 14.93 -5.49 28.35
C ALA A 265 15.73 -6.51 27.52
N ARG A 266 16.98 -6.80 27.91
CA ARG A 266 17.81 -7.82 27.21
C ARG A 266 17.23 -9.23 27.38
N LYS A 267 16.76 -9.57 28.57
CA LYS A 267 16.13 -10.88 28.86
C LYS A 267 14.84 -11.08 28.06
N SER A 268 14.03 -10.03 27.95
CA SER A 268 12.79 -10.07 27.16
C SER A 268 13.06 -10.25 25.67
N LEU A 269 14.07 -9.56 25.12
CA LEU A 269 14.53 -9.75 23.73
C LEU A 269 15.04 -11.17 23.48
N GLN A 270 15.82 -11.74 24.40
CA GLN A 270 16.29 -13.13 24.29
C GLN A 270 15.12 -14.11 24.24
N THR A 271 14.11 -13.90 25.08
CA THR A 271 12.88 -14.70 25.07
C THR A 271 12.13 -14.56 23.76
N LEU A 272 11.93 -13.32 23.26
CA LEU A 272 11.28 -13.04 22.00
C LEU A 272 12.00 -13.71 20.82
N ILE A 273 13.33 -13.63 20.77
CA ILE A 273 14.13 -14.28 19.72
C ILE A 273 13.89 -15.80 19.69
N SER A 274 13.85 -16.45 20.86
CA SER A 274 13.55 -17.88 20.93
C SER A 274 12.16 -18.19 20.36
N LEU A 275 11.13 -17.46 20.78
CA LEU A 275 9.76 -17.66 20.32
C LEU A 275 9.56 -17.37 18.82
N LEU A 276 10.23 -16.36 18.28
CA LEU A 276 10.20 -16.08 16.85
C LEU A 276 10.86 -17.17 16.02
N ARG A 277 11.94 -17.78 16.52
CA ARG A 277 12.59 -18.92 15.86
C ARG A 277 11.70 -20.15 15.76
N ASP A 278 10.84 -20.38 16.77
CA ASP A 278 9.87 -21.48 16.74
C ASP A 278 8.85 -21.35 15.59
N VAL A 279 8.62 -20.13 15.11
CA VAL A 279 7.78 -19.83 13.94
C VAL A 279 8.61 -19.49 12.68
N GLY A 280 9.90 -19.84 12.66
CA GLY A 280 10.77 -19.64 11.51
C GLY A 280 11.20 -18.20 11.24
N MET A 281 11.04 -17.30 12.22
CA MET A 281 11.33 -15.87 12.08
C MET A 281 12.52 -15.42 12.94
N ASN A 282 13.02 -14.23 12.66
CA ASN A 282 14.11 -13.62 13.43
C ASN A 282 13.91 -12.10 13.54
N ILE A 283 14.51 -11.52 14.58
CA ILE A 283 14.56 -10.07 14.72
C ILE A 283 15.50 -9.43 13.71
N ASN A 284 15.25 -8.17 13.39
CA ASN A 284 16.16 -7.35 12.61
C ASN A 284 17.23 -6.74 13.53
N ALA A 285 18.45 -7.28 13.48
CA ALA A 285 19.54 -6.87 14.37
C ALA A 285 19.89 -5.37 14.24
N THR A 286 19.79 -4.79 13.04
CA THR A 286 20.13 -3.38 12.80
C THR A 286 19.08 -2.41 13.35
N LYS A 287 17.84 -2.88 13.55
CA LYS A 287 16.73 -2.09 14.13
C LYS A 287 16.43 -2.47 15.58
N THR A 288 17.14 -3.44 16.13
CA THR A 288 16.98 -3.85 17.53
C THR A 288 17.77 -2.95 18.44
N THR A 289 17.10 -2.35 19.42
CA THR A 289 17.74 -1.44 20.38
C THR A 289 17.08 -1.55 21.76
N VAL A 290 17.87 -1.21 22.77
CA VAL A 290 17.36 -0.94 24.12
C VAL A 290 17.55 0.55 24.38
N LEU A 291 16.45 1.25 24.57
CA LEU A 291 16.42 2.69 24.79
C LEU A 291 16.27 2.99 26.28
N ARG A 292 17.03 3.96 26.74
CA ARG A 292 16.87 4.58 28.06
C ARG A 292 16.53 6.03 27.90
N PHE A 293 15.56 6.50 28.65
CA PHE A 293 15.15 7.91 28.56
C PHE A 293 16.29 8.88 28.94
N ASP A 294 17.04 8.57 29.98
CA ASP A 294 18.07 9.48 30.53
C ASP A 294 19.29 9.64 29.61
N SER A 295 19.58 8.68 28.74
CA SER A 295 20.79 8.66 27.90
C SER A 295 20.54 8.77 26.41
N ASP A 296 19.33 8.52 25.95
CA ASP A 296 19.03 8.28 24.54
C ASP A 296 17.95 9.21 23.97
N GLN A 297 17.81 10.44 24.48
CA GLN A 297 16.73 11.38 24.09
C GLN A 297 16.53 11.50 22.57
N LYS A 298 17.61 11.66 21.81
CA LYS A 298 17.53 11.77 20.35
C LYS A 298 16.92 10.52 19.68
N LYS A 299 17.30 9.33 20.15
CA LYS A 299 16.73 8.06 19.66
C LYS A 299 15.29 7.90 20.11
N VAL A 300 14.92 8.38 21.30
CA VAL A 300 13.54 8.37 21.76
C VAL A 300 12.65 9.19 20.81
N GLU A 301 13.08 10.35 20.35
CA GLU A 301 12.35 11.16 19.38
C GLU A 301 12.20 10.45 18.02
N GLU A 302 13.18 9.68 17.58
CA GLU A 302 13.11 8.87 16.34
C GLU A 302 12.06 7.75 16.47
N TYR A 303 12.00 7.08 17.62
CA TYR A 303 11.03 6.00 17.87
C TYR A 303 9.61 6.51 18.16
N PHE A 304 9.49 7.76 18.61
CA PHE A 304 8.21 8.41 18.93
C PHE A 304 8.06 9.72 18.13
N PRO A 305 7.81 9.64 16.81
CA PRO A 305 7.72 10.83 15.95
C PRO A 305 6.65 11.83 16.40
N SER A 306 5.62 11.37 17.10
CA SER A 306 4.61 12.22 17.73
C SER A 306 5.20 13.16 18.81
N GLN A 307 6.40 12.90 19.27
CA GLN A 307 7.14 13.74 20.24
C GLN A 307 8.12 14.70 19.54
N ASN A 308 8.26 14.66 18.23
CA ASN A 308 9.10 15.61 17.50
C ASN A 308 8.58 17.05 17.72
N PRO A 309 9.41 17.98 18.21
CA PRO A 309 8.97 19.34 18.57
C PRO A 309 8.33 20.10 17.40
N LEU A 310 8.86 19.93 16.18
CA LEU A 310 8.30 20.57 14.98
C LEU A 310 6.95 19.98 14.60
N VAL A 311 6.79 18.66 14.66
CA VAL A 311 5.50 17.99 14.40
C VAL A 311 4.45 18.43 15.42
N MET A 312 4.83 18.52 16.72
CA MET A 312 3.94 19.00 17.77
C MET A 312 3.55 20.47 17.55
N ALA A 313 4.49 21.32 17.18
CA ALA A 313 4.22 22.73 16.88
C ALA A 313 3.25 22.87 15.70
N ILE A 314 3.48 22.16 14.59
CA ILE A 314 2.59 22.14 13.43
C ILE A 314 1.21 21.64 13.82
N ALA A 315 1.10 20.51 14.52
CA ALA A 315 -0.18 19.95 14.96
C ALA A 315 -0.97 20.92 15.86
N SER A 316 -0.27 21.61 16.78
CA SER A 316 -0.88 22.65 17.62
C SER A 316 -1.38 23.85 16.81
N MET A 317 -0.57 24.32 15.85
CA MET A 317 -0.96 25.42 14.95
C MET A 317 -2.20 25.07 14.13
N TRP A 318 -2.29 23.84 13.64
CA TRP A 318 -3.40 23.37 12.83
C TRP A 318 -4.69 23.19 13.62
N LYS A 319 -4.61 22.91 14.92
CA LYS A 319 -5.79 22.91 15.82
C LYS A 319 -6.43 24.29 15.97
N SER A 320 -5.70 25.36 15.76
CA SER A 320 -6.22 26.73 15.86
C SER A 320 -7.26 27.09 14.79
N ARG A 321 -7.30 26.36 13.67
CA ARG A 321 -8.14 26.61 12.49
C ARG A 321 -8.04 28.04 11.93
N SER A 322 -6.93 28.73 12.19
CA SER A 322 -6.68 30.09 11.72
C SER A 322 -5.81 30.10 10.48
N ARG A 323 -6.26 30.73 9.39
CA ARG A 323 -5.48 30.88 8.15
C ARG A 323 -4.09 31.48 8.40
N ARG A 324 -3.99 32.50 9.27
CA ARG A 324 -2.70 33.13 9.61
C ARG A 324 -1.75 32.17 10.31
N VAL A 325 -2.28 31.28 11.13
CA VAL A 325 -1.49 30.29 11.88
C VAL A 325 -1.07 29.15 10.93
N PHE A 326 -1.92 28.74 9.99
CA PHE A 326 -1.53 27.78 8.96
C PHE A 326 -0.35 28.29 8.13
N ILE A 327 -0.38 29.54 7.68
CA ILE A 327 0.73 30.14 6.93
C ILE A 327 2.03 30.12 7.74
N ARG A 328 2.00 30.35 9.05
CA ARG A 328 3.20 30.27 9.92
C ARG A 328 3.76 28.84 10.02
N SER A 329 2.93 27.81 9.82
CA SER A 329 3.40 26.43 9.86
C SER A 329 4.23 26.03 8.62
N ILE A 330 4.16 26.81 7.53
CA ILE A 330 4.87 26.55 6.26
C ILE A 330 6.37 26.42 6.50
N GLU A 331 6.97 27.36 7.24
CA GLU A 331 8.40 27.36 7.53
C GLU A 331 8.85 26.06 8.22
N TYR A 332 8.09 25.60 9.23
CA TYR A 332 8.38 24.34 9.94
C TYR A 332 8.20 23.12 9.03
N ILE A 333 7.17 23.12 8.19
CA ILE A 333 6.90 22.04 7.21
C ILE A 333 8.05 21.97 6.19
N ALA A 334 8.42 23.11 5.60
CA ALA A 334 9.50 23.17 4.62
C ALA A 334 10.86 22.80 5.25
N GLN A 335 11.10 23.16 6.50
CA GLN A 335 12.30 22.76 7.24
C GLN A 335 12.37 21.23 7.40
N ILE A 336 11.28 20.58 7.83
CA ILE A 336 11.24 19.12 7.96
C ILE A 336 11.53 18.45 6.62
N ILE A 337 10.90 18.91 5.53
CA ILE A 337 11.11 18.36 4.20
C ILE A 337 12.57 18.51 3.78
N ARG A 338 13.12 19.71 3.89
CA ARG A 338 14.51 20.03 3.52
C ARG A 338 15.52 19.19 4.29
N ASP A 339 15.36 19.12 5.62
CA ASP A 339 16.26 18.37 6.48
C ASP A 339 16.20 16.86 6.19
N SER A 340 15.00 16.32 5.94
CA SER A 340 14.81 14.92 5.58
C SER A 340 15.42 14.59 4.22
N LEU A 341 15.25 15.46 3.20
CA LEU A 341 15.86 15.27 1.88
C LEU A 341 17.41 15.31 1.96
N LYS A 342 17.97 16.24 2.74
CA LYS A 342 19.43 16.35 2.93
C LYS A 342 20.04 15.19 3.71
N SER A 343 19.33 14.65 4.68
CA SER A 343 19.81 13.53 5.51
C SER A 343 19.52 12.15 4.94
N GLY A 344 18.74 12.06 3.84
CA GLY A 344 18.26 10.78 3.30
C GLY A 344 17.21 10.09 4.16
N GLU A 345 16.59 10.81 5.13
CA GLU A 345 15.54 10.26 6.01
C GLU A 345 14.12 10.40 5.40
N THR A 346 14.00 10.21 4.09
CA THR A 346 12.77 10.38 3.31
C THR A 346 11.73 9.30 3.56
N GLN A 347 12.08 8.21 4.23
CA GLN A 347 11.13 7.17 4.68
C GLN A 347 10.49 7.46 6.03
N SER A 348 10.94 8.50 6.73
CA SER A 348 10.44 8.82 8.07
C SER A 348 8.95 9.20 8.03
N ARG A 349 8.23 8.90 9.10
CA ARG A 349 6.83 9.36 9.26
C ARG A 349 6.74 10.87 9.29
N THR A 350 7.74 11.52 9.86
CA THR A 350 7.87 12.98 9.92
C THR A 350 7.94 13.59 8.52
N PHE A 351 8.72 12.99 7.60
CA PHE A 351 8.77 13.43 6.21
C PHE A 351 7.41 13.27 5.51
N ARG A 352 6.79 12.10 5.62
CA ARG A 352 5.45 11.84 5.03
C ARG A 352 4.39 12.80 5.58
N PHE A 353 4.42 13.06 6.89
CA PHE A 353 3.56 14.05 7.53
C PHE A 353 3.76 15.43 6.89
N ALA A 354 5.00 15.90 6.78
CA ALA A 354 5.31 17.22 6.23
C ALA A 354 4.90 17.34 4.74
N VAL A 355 5.18 16.34 3.90
CA VAL A 355 4.76 16.31 2.49
C VAL A 355 3.24 16.37 2.36
N ASN A 356 2.50 15.61 3.19
CA ASN A 356 1.04 15.65 3.18
C ASN A 356 0.51 17.03 3.60
N ARG A 357 1.10 17.66 4.63
CA ARG A 357 0.70 19.01 5.07
C ARG A 357 1.02 20.07 4.03
N LEU A 358 2.18 19.98 3.37
CA LEU A 358 2.51 20.88 2.26
C LEU A 358 1.51 20.74 1.11
N SER A 359 1.20 19.50 0.71
CA SER A 359 0.17 19.23 -0.30
C SER A 359 -1.16 19.89 0.03
N GLN A 360 -1.63 19.76 1.28
CA GLN A 360 -2.88 20.39 1.74
C GLN A 360 -2.82 21.93 1.69
N LEU A 361 -1.68 22.53 2.01
CA LEU A 361 -1.50 23.99 1.94
C LEU A 361 -1.49 24.50 0.49
N ILE A 362 -0.88 23.76 -0.43
CA ILE A 362 -0.89 24.08 -1.86
C ILE A 362 -2.30 23.95 -2.43
N ASP A 363 -2.97 22.83 -2.15
CA ASP A 363 -4.35 22.59 -2.55
C ASP A 363 -5.30 23.71 -2.06
N ALA A 364 -5.04 24.23 -0.85
CA ALA A 364 -5.79 25.35 -0.27
C ALA A 364 -5.31 26.74 -0.75
N GLN A 365 -4.38 26.82 -1.68
CA GLN A 365 -3.77 28.07 -2.19
C GLN A 365 -3.14 28.94 -1.07
N LEU A 366 -2.51 28.30 -0.09
CA LEU A 366 -1.83 28.97 1.01
C LEU A 366 -0.30 28.95 0.86
N TYR A 367 0.23 28.24 -0.12
CA TYR A 367 1.66 28.13 -0.43
C TYR A 367 1.92 28.54 -1.86
N ASP A 368 2.96 29.38 -2.07
CA ASP A 368 3.37 29.82 -3.41
C ASP A 368 4.41 28.84 -3.98
N VAL A 369 4.01 28.04 -4.95
CA VAL A 369 4.86 27.07 -5.66
C VAL A 369 5.94 27.73 -6.52
N ASN A 370 5.82 29.04 -6.83
CA ASN A 370 6.84 29.81 -7.59
C ASN A 370 7.90 30.45 -6.69
N SER A 371 7.78 30.32 -5.36
CA SER A 371 8.72 30.89 -4.42
C SER A 371 10.13 30.27 -4.56
N ASP A 372 11.15 30.99 -4.16
CA ASP A 372 12.54 30.47 -4.13
C ASP A 372 12.67 29.27 -3.21
N GLU A 373 11.88 29.20 -2.14
CA GLU A 373 11.82 28.04 -1.25
C GLU A 373 11.26 26.81 -1.98
N ALA A 374 10.17 26.94 -2.74
CA ALA A 374 9.58 25.85 -3.52
C ALA A 374 10.57 25.32 -4.58
N LYS A 375 11.29 26.22 -5.26
CA LYS A 375 12.35 25.85 -6.22
C LYS A 375 13.50 25.11 -5.53
N ALA A 376 13.93 25.57 -4.36
CA ALA A 376 14.94 24.87 -3.59
C ALA A 376 14.48 23.47 -3.13
N LEU A 377 13.22 23.30 -2.73
CA LEU A 377 12.66 22.00 -2.40
C LEU A 377 12.60 21.07 -3.61
N LEU A 378 12.26 21.58 -4.82
CA LEU A 378 12.30 20.81 -6.07
C LEU A 378 13.71 20.32 -6.40
N GLU A 379 14.73 21.18 -6.29
CA GLU A 379 16.14 20.79 -6.48
C GLU A 379 16.55 19.65 -5.54
N TYR A 380 16.25 19.78 -4.24
CA TYR A 380 16.55 18.74 -3.27
C TYR A 380 15.76 17.46 -3.52
N ALA A 381 14.48 17.57 -3.93
CA ALA A 381 13.63 16.41 -4.22
C ALA A 381 14.16 15.61 -5.42
N ILE A 382 14.54 16.30 -6.52
CA ILE A 382 15.10 15.65 -7.72
C ILE A 382 16.46 15.02 -7.39
N ALA A 383 17.35 15.72 -6.67
CA ALA A 383 18.63 15.17 -6.25
C ALA A 383 18.46 13.93 -5.36
N SER A 384 17.49 13.95 -4.44
CA SER A 384 17.17 12.81 -3.58
C SER A 384 16.57 11.64 -4.39
N LEU A 385 15.70 11.90 -5.37
CA LEU A 385 15.13 10.87 -6.25
C LEU A 385 16.22 10.14 -7.04
N VAL A 386 17.19 10.88 -7.56
CA VAL A 386 18.32 10.31 -8.33
C VAL A 386 19.24 9.46 -7.43
N SER A 387 19.45 9.88 -6.20
CA SER A 387 20.39 9.20 -5.28
C SER A 387 19.77 8.05 -4.50
N ASP A 388 18.44 8.03 -4.29
CA ASP A 388 17.75 7.05 -3.46
C ASP A 388 16.39 6.64 -4.03
N ALA A 389 16.31 5.41 -4.53
CA ALA A 389 15.09 4.84 -5.11
C ALA A 389 13.99 4.54 -4.08
N VAL A 390 14.34 4.44 -2.80
CA VAL A 390 13.47 3.84 -1.76
C VAL A 390 12.19 4.62 -1.49
N SER A 391 12.24 5.95 -1.63
CA SER A 391 11.13 6.85 -1.36
C SER A 391 10.54 7.50 -2.61
N SER A 392 10.73 6.88 -3.77
CA SER A 392 10.31 7.46 -5.06
C SER A 392 8.83 7.83 -5.10
N ASP A 393 7.96 7.09 -4.41
CA ASP A 393 6.52 7.40 -4.30
C ASP A 393 6.27 8.75 -3.61
N GLN A 394 6.92 8.99 -2.48
CA GLN A 394 6.76 10.23 -1.70
C GLN A 394 7.46 11.42 -2.37
N ILE A 395 8.62 11.18 -2.95
CA ILE A 395 9.38 12.23 -3.64
C ILE A 395 8.69 12.63 -4.93
N CYS A 396 8.22 11.68 -5.75
CA CYS A 396 7.43 12.01 -6.95
C CYS A 396 6.14 12.76 -6.59
N LYS A 397 5.46 12.37 -5.50
CA LYS A 397 4.30 13.11 -5.00
C LYS A 397 4.68 14.55 -4.62
N LEU A 398 5.79 14.77 -3.94
CA LEU A 398 6.27 16.11 -3.59
C LEU A 398 6.56 16.93 -4.84
N ILE A 399 7.25 16.36 -5.83
CA ILE A 399 7.56 17.03 -7.09
C ILE A 399 6.27 17.42 -7.84
N ILE A 400 5.29 16.51 -7.95
CA ILE A 400 4.01 16.79 -8.60
C ILE A 400 3.26 17.95 -7.91
N VAL A 401 3.27 17.98 -6.59
CA VAL A 401 2.57 18.99 -5.81
C VAL A 401 3.24 20.37 -5.95
N LEU A 402 4.58 20.40 -6.08
CA LEU A 402 5.35 21.62 -6.28
C LEU A 402 5.27 22.19 -7.71
N ASP A 403 4.58 21.51 -8.62
CA ASP A 403 4.28 21.95 -9.99
C ASP A 403 5.56 22.34 -10.79
N PRO A 404 6.46 21.37 -11.10
CA PRO A 404 7.74 21.63 -11.75
C PRO A 404 7.57 22.22 -13.15
N ASP A 405 8.41 23.20 -13.50
CA ASP A 405 8.51 23.71 -14.86
C ASP A 405 9.29 22.77 -15.80
N GLU A 406 9.40 23.15 -17.07
CA GLU A 406 10.06 22.35 -18.10
C GLU A 406 11.54 22.05 -17.79
N VAL A 407 12.24 22.95 -17.07
CA VAL A 407 13.65 22.76 -16.70
C VAL A 407 13.79 21.56 -15.73
N TYR A 408 12.90 21.48 -14.74
CA TYR A 408 12.91 20.37 -13.80
C TYR A 408 12.43 19.05 -14.42
N LEU A 409 11.46 19.11 -15.31
CA LEU A 409 10.99 17.93 -16.07
C LEU A 409 12.09 17.39 -17.00
N SER A 410 12.91 18.27 -17.60
CA SER A 410 14.08 17.87 -18.39
C SER A 410 15.12 17.12 -17.55
N LYS A 411 15.40 17.55 -16.31
CA LYS A 411 16.29 16.82 -15.39
C LYS A 411 15.77 15.41 -15.06
N LEU A 412 14.47 15.25 -14.93
CA LEU A 412 13.85 13.92 -14.72
C LEU A 412 13.93 13.06 -15.97
N SER A 413 13.80 13.66 -17.15
CA SER A 413 14.03 13.00 -18.43
C SER A 413 15.47 12.50 -18.56
N GLU A 414 16.46 13.35 -18.25
CA GLU A 414 17.88 12.97 -18.24
C GLU A 414 18.15 11.79 -17.30
N PHE A 415 17.52 11.76 -16.12
CA PHE A 415 17.61 10.62 -15.20
C PHE A 415 17.10 9.32 -15.83
N ILE A 416 15.92 9.35 -16.48
CA ILE A 416 15.34 8.16 -17.14
C ILE A 416 16.19 7.69 -18.31
N LEU A 417 16.80 8.61 -19.06
CA LEU A 417 17.67 8.30 -20.18
C LEU A 417 19.03 7.71 -19.76
N ASP A 418 19.50 8.03 -18.53
CA ASP A 418 20.72 7.44 -17.98
C ASP A 418 20.47 6.03 -17.43
N ARG A 419 20.47 5.04 -18.32
CA ARG A 419 20.22 3.62 -17.99
C ARG A 419 21.29 3.00 -17.07
N LYS A 420 22.32 3.73 -16.69
CA LYS A 420 23.32 3.27 -15.71
C LYS A 420 22.89 3.56 -14.28
N THR A 421 22.12 4.62 -14.07
CA THR A 421 21.63 5.04 -12.75
C THR A 421 20.19 4.61 -12.48
N CYS A 422 19.29 4.67 -13.47
CA CYS A 422 17.87 4.31 -13.32
C CYS A 422 17.61 2.79 -13.43
N ILE A 423 18.16 2.02 -12.51
CA ILE A 423 18.13 0.55 -12.53
C ILE A 423 16.88 -0.08 -11.91
N HIS A 424 16.09 0.69 -11.15
CA HIS A 424 14.94 0.18 -10.43
C HIS A 424 13.64 0.38 -11.22
N ASP A 425 13.06 -0.72 -11.67
CA ASP A 425 11.80 -0.77 -12.44
C ASP A 425 10.65 0.03 -11.77
N TRP A 426 10.51 -0.11 -10.45
CA TRP A 426 9.50 0.63 -9.69
C TRP A 426 9.73 2.15 -9.66
N GLN A 427 10.97 2.60 -9.45
CA GLN A 427 11.31 4.02 -9.48
C GLN A 427 11.04 4.61 -10.86
N ASN A 428 11.49 3.92 -11.91
CA ASN A 428 11.28 4.32 -13.28
C ASN A 428 9.80 4.45 -13.62
N HIS A 429 8.98 3.47 -13.19
CA HIS A 429 7.52 3.56 -13.30
C HIS A 429 6.96 4.85 -12.67
N LYS A 430 7.41 5.20 -11.46
CA LYS A 430 6.95 6.43 -10.79
C LYS A 430 7.35 7.69 -11.55
N VAL A 431 8.55 7.73 -12.13
CA VAL A 431 9.01 8.88 -12.92
C VAL A 431 8.25 8.97 -14.25
N TRP A 432 8.02 7.85 -14.97
CA TRP A 432 7.17 7.85 -16.16
C TRP A 432 5.75 8.35 -15.87
N MET A 433 5.15 7.93 -14.77
CA MET A 433 3.83 8.42 -14.35
C MET A 433 3.85 9.92 -14.00
N LEU A 434 4.95 10.42 -13.42
CA LEU A 434 5.14 11.84 -13.18
C LEU A 434 5.22 12.62 -14.50
N LEU A 435 6.07 12.20 -15.42
CA LEU A 435 6.21 12.83 -16.75
C LEU A 435 4.88 12.81 -17.52
N ALA A 436 4.10 11.72 -17.40
CA ALA A 436 2.76 11.61 -17.97
C ALA A 436 1.79 12.64 -17.39
N SER A 437 1.87 12.95 -16.09
CA SER A 437 0.97 13.93 -15.45
C SER A 437 1.18 15.36 -15.95
N PHE A 438 2.40 15.67 -16.39
CA PHE A 438 2.74 16.96 -17.00
C PHE A 438 2.72 16.94 -18.54
N ARG A 439 2.45 15.76 -19.15
CA ARG A 439 2.52 15.55 -20.60
C ARG A 439 3.87 16.01 -21.20
N PHE A 440 4.93 15.85 -20.40
CA PHE A 440 6.27 16.22 -20.86
C PHE A 440 6.73 15.28 -21.97
N ASP A 441 7.20 15.84 -23.07
CA ASP A 441 7.52 15.14 -24.31
C ASP A 441 8.93 15.46 -24.78
N SER A 442 9.67 14.43 -25.19
CA SER A 442 10.95 14.58 -25.86
C SER A 442 11.19 13.45 -26.86
N ALA A 443 11.95 13.73 -27.91
CA ALA A 443 12.26 12.73 -28.94
C ALA A 443 13.06 11.54 -28.38
N ASP A 444 13.99 11.80 -27.46
CA ASP A 444 14.81 10.76 -26.83
C ASP A 444 13.99 9.84 -25.93
N LEU A 445 13.02 10.38 -25.18
CA LEU A 445 12.10 9.56 -24.39
C LEU A 445 11.18 8.72 -25.29
N ARG A 446 10.72 9.25 -26.42
CA ARG A 446 9.91 8.48 -27.38
C ARG A 446 10.70 7.30 -27.93
N GLN A 447 11.96 7.52 -28.33
CA GLN A 447 12.82 6.44 -28.83
C GLN A 447 13.07 5.38 -27.73
N LEU A 448 13.42 5.82 -26.53
CA LEU A 448 13.63 4.89 -25.40
C LEU A 448 12.39 4.05 -25.11
N ALA A 449 11.20 4.66 -25.09
CA ALA A 449 9.96 3.96 -24.84
C ALA A 449 9.64 2.92 -25.93
N GLN A 450 9.85 3.26 -27.21
CA GLN A 450 9.71 2.33 -28.33
C GLN A 450 10.64 1.12 -28.18
N ASP A 451 11.92 1.36 -27.88
CA ASP A 451 12.92 0.30 -27.76
C ASP A 451 12.61 -0.66 -26.59
N ILE A 452 12.22 -0.13 -25.44
CA ILE A 452 11.91 -0.96 -24.25
C ILE A 452 10.60 -1.73 -24.46
N LEU A 453 9.57 -1.10 -24.99
CA LEU A 453 8.29 -1.76 -25.23
C LEU A 453 8.40 -2.88 -26.27
N ALA A 454 9.21 -2.68 -27.32
CA ALA A 454 9.48 -3.73 -28.31
C ALA A 454 10.28 -4.91 -27.73
N GLN A 455 11.12 -4.67 -26.71
CA GLN A 455 11.90 -5.75 -26.05
C GLN A 455 11.09 -6.49 -25.00
N ASN A 456 10.43 -5.77 -24.09
CA ASN A 456 9.70 -6.37 -22.97
C ASN A 456 8.57 -5.47 -22.42
N PRO A 457 7.33 -5.61 -22.91
CA PRO A 457 6.18 -4.85 -22.44
C PRO A 457 5.65 -5.29 -21.08
N LYS A 458 6.26 -6.31 -20.43
CA LYS A 458 5.76 -6.94 -19.19
C LYS A 458 6.34 -6.35 -17.91
N THR A 459 7.27 -5.40 -18.00
CA THR A 459 7.89 -4.76 -16.83
C THR A 459 6.96 -3.72 -16.19
N GLY A 460 7.20 -3.36 -14.93
CA GLY A 460 6.46 -2.27 -14.28
C GLY A 460 6.77 -0.92 -14.91
N GLU A 461 8.01 -0.69 -15.35
CA GLU A 461 8.42 0.50 -16.09
C GLU A 461 7.63 0.62 -17.41
N ALA A 462 7.51 -0.47 -18.19
CA ALA A 462 6.74 -0.50 -19.43
C ALA A 462 5.28 -0.08 -19.22
N ALA A 463 4.66 -0.47 -18.12
CA ALA A 463 3.31 -0.02 -17.78
C ALA A 463 3.23 1.51 -17.65
N GLY A 464 4.19 2.15 -16.97
CA GLY A 464 4.28 3.62 -16.89
C GLY A 464 4.47 4.29 -18.24
N MET A 465 5.34 3.73 -19.11
CA MET A 465 5.58 4.22 -20.48
C MET A 465 4.30 4.20 -21.33
N MET A 466 3.50 3.14 -21.24
CA MET A 466 2.22 3.04 -21.97
C MET A 466 1.29 4.21 -21.63
N ILE A 467 1.17 4.58 -20.36
CA ILE A 467 0.36 5.72 -19.93
C ILE A 467 0.99 7.05 -20.40
N TRP A 468 2.31 7.17 -20.31
CA TRP A 468 3.02 8.36 -20.79
C TRP A 468 2.81 8.57 -22.30
N LEU A 469 2.97 7.53 -23.13
CA LEU A 469 2.74 7.59 -24.58
C LEU A 469 1.33 8.07 -24.92
N GLN A 470 0.32 7.57 -24.21
CA GLN A 470 -1.05 8.05 -24.37
C GLN A 470 -1.20 9.53 -23.97
N SER A 471 -0.57 9.95 -22.86
CA SER A 471 -0.67 11.32 -22.35
C SER A 471 -0.14 12.37 -23.33
N ILE A 472 0.92 12.03 -24.09
CA ILE A 472 1.52 12.87 -25.14
C ILE A 472 0.89 12.61 -26.52
N LYS A 473 -0.08 11.69 -26.64
CA LYS A 473 -0.76 11.30 -27.89
C LYS A 473 0.19 10.73 -28.97
N PHE A 474 1.27 10.09 -28.55
CA PHE A 474 2.16 9.35 -29.45
C PHE A 474 1.76 7.87 -29.45
N LEU A 475 0.84 7.50 -30.35
CA LEU A 475 0.08 6.24 -30.28
C LEU A 475 0.67 5.10 -31.12
N GLU A 476 1.55 5.37 -32.07
CA GLU A 476 2.13 4.37 -32.98
C GLU A 476 2.76 3.18 -32.24
N PRO A 477 3.55 3.35 -31.16
CA PRO A 477 4.11 2.21 -30.43
C PRO A 477 3.04 1.37 -29.74
N LEU A 478 1.97 2.00 -29.24
CA LEU A 478 0.84 1.30 -28.63
C LEU A 478 0.03 0.50 -29.67
N GLU A 479 -0.13 1.03 -30.89
CA GLU A 479 -0.79 0.32 -31.98
C GLU A 479 0.04 -0.87 -32.46
N ALA A 480 1.37 -0.76 -32.51
CA ALA A 480 2.26 -1.87 -32.83
C ALA A 480 2.14 -2.99 -31.79
N LEU A 481 2.09 -2.66 -30.49
CA LEU A 481 1.94 -3.64 -29.42
C LEU A 481 0.59 -4.38 -29.44
N MET A 482 -0.45 -3.90 -30.14
CA MET A 482 -1.73 -4.59 -30.21
C MET A 482 -1.60 -5.99 -30.83
N ASP A 483 -0.67 -6.17 -31.77
CA ASP A 483 -0.44 -7.46 -32.42
C ASP A 483 0.30 -8.45 -31.48
N GLU A 484 1.07 -7.94 -30.53
CA GLU A 484 1.84 -8.70 -29.53
C GLU A 484 1.07 -8.95 -28.22
N TYR A 485 -0.09 -8.31 -28.05
CA TYR A 485 -0.88 -8.45 -26.82
C TYR A 485 -1.24 -9.91 -26.56
N SER A 486 -1.00 -10.37 -25.34
CA SER A 486 -1.27 -11.73 -24.88
C SER A 486 -1.87 -11.72 -23.47
N GLU A 487 -2.74 -12.71 -23.19
CA GLU A 487 -3.25 -13.00 -21.86
C GLU A 487 -2.15 -13.42 -20.85
N ASP A 488 -0.97 -13.80 -21.36
CA ASP A 488 0.21 -14.11 -20.53
C ASP A 488 0.91 -12.88 -19.96
N TRP A 489 0.50 -11.68 -20.37
CA TRP A 489 1.02 -10.48 -19.75
C TRP A 489 0.53 -10.36 -18.30
N PRO A 490 1.33 -9.79 -17.38
CA PRO A 490 0.85 -9.48 -16.05
C PRO A 490 -0.45 -8.68 -16.11
N TYR A 491 -1.42 -9.03 -15.26
CA TYR A 491 -2.73 -8.36 -15.21
C TYR A 491 -2.62 -6.83 -15.22
N GLN A 492 -1.71 -6.28 -14.43
CA GLN A 492 -1.47 -4.84 -14.38
C GLN A 492 -1.00 -4.27 -15.73
N ASN A 493 -0.05 -4.94 -16.42
CA ASN A 493 0.41 -4.51 -17.73
C ASN A 493 -0.69 -4.58 -18.79
N GLN A 494 -1.51 -5.66 -18.79
CA GLN A 494 -2.69 -5.74 -19.65
C GLN A 494 -3.64 -4.56 -19.38
N ARG A 495 -3.90 -4.26 -18.11
CA ARG A 495 -4.78 -3.18 -17.71
C ARG A 495 -4.25 -1.81 -18.14
N TYR A 496 -2.98 -1.51 -17.91
CA TYR A 496 -2.34 -0.26 -18.35
C TYR A 496 -2.35 -0.14 -19.87
N PHE A 497 -2.08 -1.22 -20.58
CA PHE A 497 -2.16 -1.26 -22.04
C PHE A 497 -3.57 -0.94 -22.56
N LEU A 498 -4.60 -1.59 -22.02
CA LEU A 498 -6.00 -1.35 -22.41
C LEU A 498 -6.48 0.08 -22.10
N ILE A 499 -5.98 0.67 -21.01
CA ILE A 499 -6.24 2.08 -20.67
C ILE A 499 -5.54 2.98 -21.69
N SER A 500 -4.27 2.75 -21.98
CA SER A 500 -3.48 3.61 -22.89
C SER A 500 -3.93 3.52 -24.34
N THR A 501 -4.39 2.35 -24.81
CA THR A 501 -4.94 2.19 -26.16
C THR A 501 -6.32 2.79 -26.36
N SER A 502 -6.94 3.34 -25.30
CA SER A 502 -8.29 3.95 -25.38
C SER A 502 -8.39 5.09 -26.39
N ALA A 503 -7.28 5.77 -26.71
CA ALA A 503 -7.18 6.84 -27.70
C ALA A 503 -6.89 6.38 -29.13
N CYS A 504 -6.54 5.10 -29.34
CA CYS A 504 -6.23 4.55 -30.65
C CYS A 504 -7.46 4.41 -31.56
N SER A 505 -7.25 4.15 -32.85
CA SER A 505 -8.33 4.03 -33.81
C SER A 505 -9.33 2.90 -33.50
N ALA A 506 -10.62 3.12 -33.81
CA ALA A 506 -11.67 2.17 -33.47
C ALA A 506 -11.50 0.80 -34.18
N ASP A 507 -10.93 0.77 -35.37
CA ASP A 507 -10.76 -0.47 -36.14
C ASP A 507 -9.63 -1.32 -35.56
N ARG A 508 -8.52 -0.72 -35.13
CA ARG A 508 -7.43 -1.43 -34.43
C ARG A 508 -7.90 -2.00 -33.10
N ILE A 509 -8.67 -1.24 -32.35
CA ILE A 509 -9.21 -1.69 -31.05
C ILE A 509 -10.18 -2.86 -31.21
N LYS A 510 -10.98 -2.93 -32.28
CA LYS A 510 -11.89 -4.08 -32.51
C LYS A 510 -11.14 -5.40 -32.60
N THR A 511 -9.98 -5.42 -33.23
CA THR A 511 -9.14 -6.64 -33.34
C THR A 511 -8.57 -7.04 -31.98
N LEU A 512 -8.27 -6.07 -31.11
CA LEU A 512 -7.79 -6.32 -29.76
C LEU A 512 -8.91 -6.91 -28.86
N PHE A 513 -10.16 -6.43 -28.99
CA PHE A 513 -11.28 -6.86 -28.13
C PHE A 513 -11.54 -8.37 -28.12
N GLY A 514 -11.36 -9.06 -29.25
CA GLY A 514 -11.52 -10.50 -29.33
C GLY A 514 -10.48 -11.32 -28.54
N ARG A 515 -9.43 -10.66 -28.05
CA ARG A 515 -8.30 -11.25 -27.30
C ARG A 515 -8.24 -10.80 -25.84
N VAL A 516 -9.14 -9.91 -25.42
CA VAL A 516 -9.19 -9.39 -24.05
C VAL A 516 -9.91 -10.39 -23.15
N PRO A 517 -9.29 -10.86 -22.06
CA PRO A 517 -9.95 -11.78 -21.15
C PRO A 517 -11.18 -11.15 -20.48
N PRO A 518 -12.21 -11.94 -20.10
CA PRO A 518 -13.46 -11.45 -19.51
C PRO A 518 -13.25 -10.46 -18.36
N LYS A 519 -12.28 -10.70 -17.51
CA LYS A 519 -11.92 -9.86 -16.35
C LYS A 519 -11.38 -8.46 -16.71
N LEU A 520 -11.06 -8.18 -17.96
CA LEU A 520 -10.55 -6.89 -18.45
C LEU A 520 -11.45 -6.21 -19.49
N VAL A 521 -12.51 -6.88 -19.96
CA VAL A 521 -13.45 -6.33 -20.94
C VAL A 521 -14.12 -5.05 -20.41
N GLY A 522 -14.50 -5.02 -19.13
CA GLY A 522 -15.08 -3.84 -18.48
C GLY A 522 -14.12 -2.64 -18.49
N THR A 523 -12.86 -2.85 -18.17
CA THR A 523 -11.79 -1.83 -18.20
C THR A 523 -11.65 -1.23 -19.59
N SER A 524 -11.50 -2.06 -20.61
CA SER A 524 -11.34 -1.60 -21.99
C SER A 524 -12.52 -0.73 -22.46
N ARG A 525 -13.76 -1.13 -22.17
CA ARG A 525 -14.97 -0.37 -22.55
C ARG A 525 -15.04 1.01 -21.87
N ARG A 526 -14.70 1.09 -20.58
CA ARG A 526 -14.84 2.31 -19.78
C ARG A 526 -13.69 3.27 -19.98
N ALA A 527 -12.47 2.77 -20.10
CA ALA A 527 -11.32 3.58 -20.43
C ALA A 527 -11.55 4.35 -21.73
N ARG A 528 -12.11 3.70 -22.77
CA ARG A 528 -12.47 4.38 -24.02
C ARG A 528 -13.48 5.49 -23.83
N LYS A 529 -14.49 5.28 -22.98
CA LYS A 529 -15.51 6.30 -22.73
C LYS A 529 -14.96 7.49 -21.95
N ALA A 530 -14.09 7.22 -20.97
CA ALA A 530 -13.58 8.23 -20.04
C ALA A 530 -12.40 9.04 -20.61
N PHE A 531 -11.57 8.45 -21.50
CA PHE A 531 -10.27 9.01 -21.88
C PHE A 531 -10.08 9.26 -23.37
N ARG A 532 -11.12 9.07 -24.18
CA ARG A 532 -11.06 9.22 -25.63
C ARG A 532 -10.54 10.59 -26.06
N ASP A 533 -10.97 11.64 -25.40
CA ASP A 533 -10.75 13.01 -25.81
C ASP A 533 -9.65 13.74 -25.00
N ASP A 534 -9.48 13.40 -23.70
CA ASP A 534 -8.63 14.16 -22.77
C ASP A 534 -7.33 13.47 -22.35
N GLY A 535 -7.13 12.24 -22.77
CA GLY A 535 -6.04 11.40 -22.23
C GLY A 535 -6.38 10.89 -20.82
N VAL A 536 -5.49 10.08 -20.24
CA VAL A 536 -5.62 9.66 -18.83
C VAL A 536 -5.43 10.90 -17.98
N ALA A 537 -6.51 11.44 -17.44
CA ALA A 537 -6.43 12.39 -16.34
C ALA A 537 -5.89 11.60 -15.13
N ILE A 538 -4.56 11.55 -15.00
CA ILE A 538 -3.93 11.18 -13.73
C ILE A 538 -4.46 12.21 -12.75
N SER A 539 -5.48 11.81 -12.00
CA SER A 539 -6.38 12.62 -11.19
C SER A 539 -5.84 14.03 -10.88
N LYS A 540 -6.21 15.04 -11.69
CA LYS A 540 -6.18 16.40 -11.18
C LYS A 540 -7.10 16.37 -9.97
N ARG A 541 -6.52 16.45 -8.78
CA ARG A 541 -7.30 16.63 -7.56
C ARG A 541 -8.21 17.82 -7.79
N GLU A 542 -9.50 17.63 -7.55
CA GLU A 542 -10.37 18.79 -7.36
C GLU A 542 -9.71 19.66 -6.30
N THR A 543 -9.50 20.94 -6.60
CA THR A 543 -8.87 21.89 -5.67
C THR A 543 -9.76 21.98 -4.44
N PRO A 544 -9.37 21.41 -3.27
CA PRO A 544 -10.20 21.48 -2.09
C PRO A 544 -10.27 22.95 -1.65
N SER A 545 -11.46 23.37 -1.30
CA SER A 545 -11.64 24.69 -0.67
C SER A 545 -10.97 24.70 0.70
N PHE A 546 -10.63 25.90 1.22
CA PHE A 546 -10.11 26.03 2.59
C PHE A 546 -11.00 25.36 3.65
N SER A 547 -12.30 25.21 3.39
CA SER A 547 -13.24 24.50 4.27
C SER A 547 -13.02 22.99 4.27
N THR A 548 -12.62 22.37 3.16
CA THR A 548 -12.31 20.93 3.10
C THR A 548 -11.03 20.57 3.86
N LEU A 549 -10.12 21.53 4.01
CA LEU A 549 -8.94 21.37 4.86
C LEU A 549 -9.30 21.02 6.32
N TYR A 550 -10.44 21.49 6.81
CA TYR A 550 -10.91 21.20 8.17
C TYR A 550 -11.48 19.79 8.35
N GLU A 551 -12.02 19.20 7.31
CA GLU A 551 -12.54 17.84 7.33
C GLU A 551 -11.38 16.84 7.34
N ASP A 552 -10.33 17.10 6.57
CA ASP A 552 -9.14 16.28 6.51
C ASP A 552 -8.32 16.31 7.82
N ILE A 553 -8.35 17.42 8.57
CA ILE A 553 -7.63 17.53 9.86
C ILE A 553 -8.19 16.53 10.91
N LYS A 554 -9.44 16.10 10.79
CA LYS A 554 -10.01 15.09 11.70
C LYS A 554 -9.42 13.70 11.51
N GLU A 555 -8.85 13.42 10.36
CA GLU A 555 -8.25 12.11 10.05
C GLU A 555 -6.75 12.04 10.41
N TYR A 556 -6.11 13.20 10.66
CA TYR A 556 -4.69 13.29 11.02
C TYR A 556 -4.54 14.19 12.26
N PRO A 557 -4.45 13.61 13.46
CA PRO A 557 -4.13 14.37 14.66
C PRO A 557 -2.74 14.96 14.61
#